data_7908a11e5b45a34666146661c5cc44d6
#
_entry.id   7908a11e5b45a34666146661c5cc44d6
#
_cell.length_a   1.000
_cell.length_b   1.000
_cell.length_c   1.000
_cell.angle_alpha   90.00
_cell.angle_beta   90.00
_cell.angle_gamma   90.00
#
_symmetry.space_group_name_H-M   'P 1'
#
loop_
_entity.id
_entity.type
_entity.pdbx_description
1 polymer ?
#
loop_
_entity_poly.entity_id
_entity_poly.type
_entity_poly.pdbx_seq_one_letter_code
_entity_poly.pdbx_strand_id
1 'polypeptide(L)'
;GTVGTGAIDPLREIAAICRENRLWFHVDGAYGAPAAALPDAPADLRALSLADSVAIDPHKWLYAPLEAGCILVRNAAALPDTFAYTPTYYAFDEGGEDPPANYYALGFQNSRGFRALKVWMGLRQAGREGYVRMIEDDCRLARALADRIAAHGELELLTHSLSIVTFRYAPPRLRTGRAEDDATLDAINEDLLQQLKAGGEAFLSNARVDGKFALRACIVNFRTELADVEAVPEIVARLGRVRKGANAANGVSRK
;
A
#
# COMPACT_ATOMS: atom_id res chain seq x y z
N GLY A 1 -4.85 -3.48 4.53
CA GLY A 1 -3.49 -3.27 5.06
C GLY A 1 -3.12 -1.80 5.10
N THR A 2 -2.52 -1.38 6.20
CA THR A 2 -2.11 0.02 6.41
C THR A 2 -1.02 0.44 5.42
N VAL A 3 -1.00 1.73 5.05
CA VAL A 3 -0.04 2.26 4.07
C VAL A 3 1.42 2.14 4.55
N GLY A 4 1.67 2.25 5.86
CA GLY A 4 3.02 2.21 6.42
C GLY A 4 3.65 0.83 6.39
N THR A 5 2.93 -0.17 6.88
CA THR A 5 3.48 -1.50 7.19
C THR A 5 2.74 -2.65 6.53
N GLY A 6 1.58 -2.41 5.91
CA GLY A 6 0.70 -3.46 5.40
C GLY A 6 -0.10 -4.19 6.49
N ALA A 7 0.00 -3.78 7.76
CA ALA A 7 -0.71 -4.39 8.86
C ALA A 7 -2.22 -4.43 8.60
N ILE A 8 -2.85 -5.51 8.99
CA ILE A 8 -4.29 -5.72 8.82
C ILE A 8 -4.96 -5.49 10.18
N ASP A 9 -5.94 -4.59 10.20
CA ASP A 9 -6.73 -4.29 11.40
C ASP A 9 -7.63 -5.48 11.76
N PRO A 10 -8.07 -5.63 13.03
CA PRO A 10 -8.96 -6.69 13.48
C PRO A 10 -10.39 -6.45 12.98
N LEU A 11 -10.61 -6.57 11.68
CA LEU A 11 -11.85 -6.17 11.01
C LEU A 11 -13.10 -6.90 11.53
N ARG A 12 -12.95 -8.13 12.01
CA ARG A 12 -14.08 -8.88 12.62
C ARG A 12 -14.57 -8.24 13.90
N GLU A 13 -13.64 -7.84 14.78
CA GLU A 13 -13.95 -7.21 16.06
C GLU A 13 -14.54 -5.81 15.82
N ILE A 14 -13.94 -5.04 14.91
CA ILE A 14 -14.45 -3.72 14.51
C ILE A 14 -15.87 -3.82 13.94
N ALA A 15 -16.13 -4.81 13.08
CA ALA A 15 -17.47 -5.04 12.52
C ALA A 15 -18.51 -5.36 13.60
N ALA A 16 -18.13 -6.12 14.65
CA ALA A 16 -19.02 -6.42 15.77
C ALA A 16 -19.39 -5.13 16.54
N ILE A 17 -18.38 -4.32 16.89
CA ILE A 17 -18.55 -3.03 17.59
C ILE A 17 -19.45 -2.09 16.75
N CYS A 18 -19.19 -1.96 15.46
CA CYS A 18 -19.98 -1.12 14.57
C CYS A 18 -21.45 -1.56 14.53
N ARG A 19 -21.70 -2.87 14.45
CA ARG A 19 -23.07 -3.43 14.45
C ARG A 19 -23.80 -3.16 15.76
N GLU A 20 -23.16 -3.40 16.90
CA GLU A 20 -23.72 -3.17 18.23
C GLU A 20 -24.10 -1.71 18.46
N ASN A 21 -23.28 -0.79 17.94
CA ASN A 21 -23.48 0.65 18.08
C ASN A 21 -24.22 1.31 16.91
N ARG A 22 -24.68 0.52 15.91
CA ARG A 22 -25.35 1.03 14.69
C ARG A 22 -24.50 2.06 13.94
N LEU A 23 -23.19 1.82 13.85
CA LEU A 23 -22.25 2.65 13.12
C LEU A 23 -22.06 2.11 11.69
N TRP A 24 -21.84 3.03 10.75
CA TRP A 24 -21.41 2.67 9.39
C TRP A 24 -19.98 2.16 9.43
N PHE A 25 -19.79 0.93 9.00
CA PHE A 25 -18.45 0.32 8.94
C PHE A 25 -17.83 0.53 7.56
N HIS A 26 -16.95 1.51 7.46
CA HIS A 26 -16.13 1.74 6.27
C HIS A 26 -14.73 1.17 6.45
N VAL A 27 -14.21 0.52 5.40
CA VAL A 27 -12.83 0.06 5.35
C VAL A 27 -12.09 0.74 4.22
N ASP A 28 -11.03 1.48 4.54
CA ASP A 28 -10.05 1.91 3.55
C ASP A 28 -9.18 0.71 3.17
N GLY A 29 -9.55 0.06 2.09
CA GLY A 29 -8.84 -1.05 1.48
C GLY A 29 -8.04 -0.65 0.23
N ALA A 30 -7.77 0.65 0.05
CA ALA A 30 -7.17 1.22 -1.16
C ALA A 30 -5.95 0.46 -1.67
N TYR A 31 -5.10 -0.04 -0.76
CA TYR A 31 -3.96 -0.90 -1.09
C TYR A 31 -4.30 -2.38 -0.94
N GLY A 32 -4.68 -2.82 0.27
CA GLY A 32 -4.64 -4.23 0.66
C GLY A 32 -5.90 -5.05 0.32
N ALA A 33 -7.04 -4.42 0.00
CA ALA A 33 -8.29 -5.15 -0.24
C ALA A 33 -8.19 -6.24 -1.32
N PRO A 34 -7.47 -6.08 -2.44
CA PRO A 34 -7.34 -7.12 -3.46
C PRO A 34 -6.74 -8.43 -2.94
N ALA A 35 -5.87 -8.38 -1.92
CA ALA A 35 -5.29 -9.58 -1.30
C ALA A 35 -6.31 -10.44 -0.53
N ALA A 36 -7.52 -9.96 -0.28
CA ALA A 36 -8.61 -10.78 0.23
C ALA A 36 -9.03 -11.92 -0.73
N ALA A 37 -8.65 -11.82 -2.01
CA ALA A 37 -8.90 -12.87 -3.01
C ALA A 37 -7.93 -14.05 -2.92
N LEU A 38 -6.83 -13.93 -2.16
CA LEU A 38 -5.86 -15.00 -1.98
C LEU A 38 -6.46 -16.20 -1.25
N PRO A 39 -6.08 -17.45 -1.62
CA PRO A 39 -6.58 -18.65 -0.97
C PRO A 39 -6.27 -18.71 0.53
N ASP A 40 -5.12 -18.18 0.93
CA ASP A 40 -4.60 -18.13 2.30
C ASP A 40 -4.74 -16.76 2.97
N ALA A 41 -5.58 -15.87 2.40
CA ALA A 41 -5.80 -14.54 2.96
C ALA A 41 -6.14 -14.61 4.47
N PRO A 42 -5.54 -13.73 5.31
CA PRO A 42 -5.87 -13.65 6.73
C PRO A 42 -7.36 -13.50 6.99
N ALA A 43 -7.84 -14.10 8.08
CA ALA A 43 -9.28 -14.12 8.40
C ALA A 43 -9.87 -12.71 8.53
N ASP A 44 -9.11 -11.76 9.09
CA ASP A 44 -9.53 -10.37 9.19
C ASP A 44 -9.61 -9.69 7.82
N LEU A 45 -8.68 -9.97 6.91
CA LEU A 45 -8.77 -9.43 5.56
C LEU A 45 -9.99 -9.97 4.81
N ARG A 46 -10.36 -11.23 4.99
CA ARG A 46 -11.61 -11.80 4.47
C ARG A 46 -12.87 -11.16 5.07
N ALA A 47 -12.75 -10.59 6.27
CA ALA A 47 -13.84 -9.91 6.95
C ALA A 47 -14.22 -8.56 6.29
N LEU A 48 -13.54 -8.11 5.22
CA LEU A 48 -14.01 -7.04 4.35
C LEU A 48 -15.46 -7.23 3.90
N SER A 49 -15.91 -8.47 3.78
CA SER A 49 -17.31 -8.82 3.48
C SER A 49 -18.30 -8.35 4.55
N LEU A 50 -17.87 -7.94 5.73
CA LEU A 50 -18.72 -7.41 6.81
C LEU A 50 -18.86 -5.88 6.75
N ALA A 51 -18.04 -5.18 5.97
CA ALA A 51 -18.08 -3.73 5.83
C ALA A 51 -19.33 -3.25 5.10
N ASP A 52 -19.84 -2.07 5.45
CA ASP A 52 -20.91 -1.38 4.71
C ASP A 52 -20.37 -0.73 3.44
N SER A 53 -19.11 -0.30 3.47
CA SER A 53 -18.39 0.18 2.29
C SER A 53 -16.89 -0.12 2.37
N VAL A 54 -16.28 -0.30 1.18
CA VAL A 54 -14.84 -0.54 1.03
C VAL A 54 -14.29 0.34 -0.07
N ALA A 55 -13.28 1.16 0.23
CA ALA A 55 -12.50 1.86 -0.77
C ALA A 55 -11.42 0.93 -1.35
N ILE A 56 -11.24 0.96 -2.67
CA ILE A 56 -10.19 0.23 -3.40
C ILE A 56 -9.60 1.17 -4.43
N ASP A 57 -8.27 1.16 -4.57
CA ASP A 57 -7.60 1.86 -5.67
C ASP A 57 -7.12 0.86 -6.73
N PRO A 58 -7.91 0.64 -7.80
CA PRO A 58 -7.51 -0.27 -8.87
C PRO A 58 -6.16 0.08 -9.51
N HIS A 59 -5.76 1.35 -9.49
CA HIS A 59 -4.45 1.81 -9.96
C HIS A 59 -3.28 1.45 -9.02
N LYS A 60 -3.53 0.82 -7.88
CA LYS A 60 -2.50 0.25 -6.99
C LYS A 60 -2.35 -1.24 -7.30
N TRP A 61 -2.94 -2.10 -6.52
CA TRP A 61 -2.69 -3.54 -6.58
C TRP A 61 -3.64 -4.33 -7.51
N LEU A 62 -4.47 -3.64 -8.28
CA LEU A 62 -5.11 -4.22 -9.47
C LEU A 62 -4.45 -3.72 -10.77
N TYR A 63 -3.27 -3.09 -10.65
CA TYR A 63 -2.36 -2.72 -11.74
C TYR A 63 -3.00 -1.90 -12.88
N ALA A 64 -4.17 -1.28 -12.63
CA ALA A 64 -4.80 -0.42 -13.63
C ALA A 64 -3.97 0.87 -13.81
N PRO A 65 -3.87 1.40 -15.03
CA PRO A 65 -3.20 2.69 -15.24
C PRO A 65 -3.83 3.81 -14.42
N LEU A 66 -3.03 4.75 -13.91
CA LEU A 66 -3.47 5.95 -13.20
C LEU A 66 -4.46 6.75 -14.06
N GLU A 67 -5.49 7.29 -13.49
CA GLU A 67 -6.01 7.09 -12.14
C GLU A 67 -7.29 6.24 -12.15
N ALA A 68 -7.54 5.48 -11.12
CA ALA A 68 -8.81 4.79 -10.88
C ALA A 68 -8.99 4.52 -9.38
N GLY A 69 -9.95 5.20 -8.77
CA GLY A 69 -10.47 4.89 -7.44
C GLY A 69 -11.82 4.18 -7.57
N CYS A 70 -12.15 3.33 -6.63
CA CYS A 70 -13.41 2.59 -6.59
C CYS A 70 -13.94 2.55 -5.16
N ILE A 71 -15.25 2.70 -5.01
CA ILE A 71 -15.96 2.42 -3.76
C ILE A 71 -16.94 1.27 -4.00
N LEU A 72 -16.89 0.28 -3.15
CA LEU A 72 -17.89 -0.78 -3.07
C LEU A 72 -18.81 -0.47 -1.90
N VAL A 73 -20.11 -0.51 -2.12
CA VAL A 73 -21.12 -0.21 -1.10
C VAL A 73 -22.10 -1.37 -1.02
N ARG A 74 -22.37 -1.84 0.19
CA ARG A 74 -23.29 -2.96 0.41
C ARG A 74 -24.72 -2.64 0.03
N ASN A 75 -25.22 -1.47 0.47
CA ASN A 75 -26.54 -0.97 0.12
C ASN A 75 -26.40 0.03 -1.03
N ALA A 76 -26.78 -0.37 -2.25
CA ALA A 76 -26.66 0.45 -3.44
C ALA A 76 -27.45 1.77 -3.34
N ALA A 77 -28.55 1.80 -2.59
CA ALA A 77 -29.38 3.00 -2.41
C ALA A 77 -28.66 4.10 -1.59
N ALA A 78 -27.67 3.74 -0.76
CA ALA A 78 -26.95 4.70 0.07
C ALA A 78 -26.23 5.79 -0.74
N LEU A 79 -25.77 5.48 -1.95
CA LEU A 79 -25.09 6.46 -2.80
C LEU A 79 -26.06 7.52 -3.34
N PRO A 80 -27.16 7.18 -4.05
CA PRO A 80 -28.11 8.18 -4.51
C PRO A 80 -28.81 8.89 -3.34
N ASP A 81 -29.12 8.20 -2.25
CA ASP A 81 -29.72 8.84 -1.05
C ASP A 81 -28.82 9.93 -0.47
N THR A 82 -27.49 9.79 -0.64
CA THR A 82 -26.50 10.76 -0.14
C THR A 82 -26.17 11.86 -1.15
N PHE A 83 -26.03 11.51 -2.42
CA PHE A 83 -25.40 12.37 -3.43
C PHE A 83 -26.36 12.85 -4.52
N ALA A 84 -27.54 12.22 -4.70
CA ALA A 84 -28.42 12.60 -5.78
C ALA A 84 -29.00 14.00 -5.55
N TYR A 85 -28.82 14.86 -6.54
CA TYR A 85 -29.49 16.14 -6.65
C TYR A 85 -29.89 16.35 -8.10
N THR A 86 -31.19 16.44 -8.36
CA THR A 86 -31.72 16.61 -9.71
C THR A 86 -32.22 18.04 -9.86
N PRO A 87 -31.46 18.94 -10.50
CA PRO A 87 -31.93 20.29 -10.81
C PRO A 87 -33.12 20.24 -11.75
N THR A 88 -34.01 21.26 -11.67
CA THR A 88 -35.24 21.33 -12.46
C THR A 88 -35.02 21.31 -13.99
N TYR A 89 -33.83 21.67 -14.45
CA TYR A 89 -33.47 21.64 -15.89
C TYR A 89 -32.92 20.26 -16.34
N TYR A 90 -32.74 19.30 -15.45
CA TYR A 90 -32.45 17.91 -15.77
C TYR A 90 -33.78 17.18 -16.04
N ALA A 91 -34.30 17.35 -17.23
CA ALA A 91 -35.50 16.63 -17.68
C ALA A 91 -35.05 15.38 -18.46
N PHE A 92 -34.56 14.37 -17.74
CA PHE A 92 -34.32 13.07 -18.33
C PHE A 92 -35.61 12.26 -18.33
N ASP A 93 -35.85 11.54 -19.43
CA ASP A 93 -36.97 10.60 -19.51
C ASP A 93 -36.69 9.42 -18.58
N GLU A 94 -37.34 9.42 -17.43
CA GLU A 94 -37.26 8.35 -16.43
C GLU A 94 -38.27 7.22 -16.74
N GLY A 95 -38.93 7.29 -17.90
CA GLY A 95 -39.91 6.33 -18.35
C GLY A 95 -39.32 5.05 -18.87
N GLY A 96 -39.65 3.90 -18.27
CA GLY A 96 -39.29 2.58 -18.70
C GLY A 96 -39.16 1.58 -17.57
N GLU A 97 -39.22 0.29 -17.88
CA GLU A 97 -39.06 -0.80 -16.90
C GLU A 97 -37.60 -0.88 -16.36
N ASP A 98 -36.62 -0.29 -17.06
CA ASP A 98 -35.21 -0.28 -16.67
C ASP A 98 -34.61 1.12 -16.96
N PRO A 99 -34.81 2.11 -16.08
CA PRO A 99 -34.30 3.46 -16.28
C PRO A 99 -32.76 3.48 -16.30
N PRO A 100 -32.13 4.29 -17.16
CA PRO A 100 -30.68 4.35 -17.25
C PRO A 100 -30.05 4.83 -15.93
N ALA A 101 -28.98 4.16 -15.49
CA ALA A 101 -28.26 4.55 -14.28
C ALA A 101 -27.55 5.90 -14.49
N ASN A 102 -27.98 6.91 -13.76
CA ASN A 102 -27.38 8.24 -13.77
C ASN A 102 -26.18 8.30 -12.83
N TYR A 103 -24.98 8.06 -13.33
CA TYR A 103 -23.74 7.99 -12.51
C TYR A 103 -23.41 9.29 -11.77
N TYR A 104 -23.90 10.45 -12.19
CA TYR A 104 -23.74 11.70 -11.44
C TYR A 104 -24.48 11.67 -10.09
N ALA A 105 -25.49 10.85 -9.94
CA ALA A 105 -26.22 10.67 -8.67
C ALA A 105 -25.45 9.84 -7.64
N LEU A 106 -24.32 9.21 -8.02
CA LEU A 106 -23.57 8.30 -7.18
C LEU A 106 -22.32 8.94 -6.52
N GLY A 107 -22.13 10.25 -6.64
CA GLY A 107 -20.96 10.93 -6.08
C GLY A 107 -20.91 12.42 -6.43
N PHE A 108 -19.80 13.07 -6.07
CA PHE A 108 -19.65 14.52 -6.27
C PHE A 108 -19.39 14.95 -7.72
N GLN A 109 -18.93 14.05 -8.59
CA GLN A 109 -18.57 14.39 -9.95
C GLN A 109 -19.76 14.26 -10.88
N ASN A 110 -20.19 15.37 -11.49
CA ASN A 110 -21.20 15.35 -12.53
C ASN A 110 -20.61 14.76 -13.84
N SER A 111 -19.64 15.44 -14.44
CA SER A 111 -18.92 14.93 -15.61
C SER A 111 -17.60 14.31 -15.21
N ARG A 112 -17.32 13.10 -15.69
CA ARG A 112 -16.09 12.38 -15.36
C ARG A 112 -15.62 11.51 -16.51
N GLY A 113 -14.29 11.25 -16.56
CA GLY A 113 -13.71 10.32 -17.52
C GLY A 113 -14.19 8.88 -17.27
N PHE A 114 -14.28 8.07 -18.31
CA PHE A 114 -14.69 6.66 -18.24
C PHE A 114 -13.56 5.78 -17.67
N ARG A 115 -13.20 6.02 -16.41
CA ARG A 115 -12.11 5.29 -15.71
C ARG A 115 -12.41 3.80 -15.55
N ALA A 116 -13.67 3.42 -15.44
CA ALA A 116 -14.10 2.04 -15.29
C ALA A 116 -13.70 1.15 -16.47
N LEU A 117 -13.59 1.69 -17.70
CA LEU A 117 -13.25 0.90 -18.88
C LEU A 117 -11.89 0.22 -18.72
N LYS A 118 -10.85 0.95 -18.33
CA LYS A 118 -9.49 0.37 -18.17
C LYS A 118 -9.43 -0.68 -17.05
N VAL A 119 -10.19 -0.48 -15.98
CA VAL A 119 -10.30 -1.46 -14.89
C VAL A 119 -11.01 -2.72 -15.40
N TRP A 120 -12.13 -2.55 -16.09
CA TRP A 120 -12.88 -3.66 -16.68
C TRP A 120 -12.03 -4.45 -17.69
N MET A 121 -11.29 -3.76 -18.56
CA MET A 121 -10.40 -4.42 -19.53
C MET A 121 -9.32 -5.23 -18.83
N GLY A 122 -8.68 -4.70 -17.78
CA GLY A 122 -7.69 -5.43 -16.98
C GLY A 122 -8.29 -6.68 -16.32
N LEU A 123 -9.47 -6.53 -15.69
CA LEU A 123 -10.18 -7.64 -15.08
C LEU A 123 -10.57 -8.73 -16.10
N ARG A 124 -10.98 -8.34 -17.31
CA ARG A 124 -11.30 -9.27 -18.40
C ARG A 124 -10.06 -9.95 -18.95
N GLN A 125 -8.94 -9.23 -19.05
CA GLN A 125 -7.68 -9.74 -19.59
C GLN A 125 -7.04 -10.81 -18.69
N ALA A 126 -6.89 -10.51 -17.41
CA ALA A 126 -6.21 -11.39 -16.46
C ALA A 126 -7.15 -12.42 -15.79
N GLY A 127 -8.40 -12.05 -15.60
CA GLY A 127 -9.36 -12.83 -14.83
C GLY A 127 -8.98 -12.93 -13.35
N ARG A 128 -9.85 -13.54 -12.55
CA ARG A 128 -9.62 -13.73 -11.11
C ARG A 128 -8.31 -14.47 -10.82
N GLU A 129 -8.07 -15.58 -11.51
CA GLU A 129 -6.88 -16.41 -11.29
C GLU A 129 -5.59 -15.68 -11.66
N GLY A 130 -5.61 -14.85 -12.72
CA GLY A 130 -4.46 -14.04 -13.09
C GLY A 130 -4.10 -13.02 -12.02
N TYR A 131 -5.10 -12.31 -11.48
CA TYR A 131 -4.88 -11.38 -10.36
C TYR A 131 -4.40 -12.08 -9.10
N VAL A 132 -4.98 -13.23 -8.74
CA VAL A 132 -4.53 -14.03 -7.59
C VAL A 132 -3.05 -14.37 -7.76
N ARG A 133 -2.62 -14.92 -8.91
CA ARG A 133 -1.21 -15.24 -9.16
C ARG A 133 -0.29 -14.03 -9.04
N MET A 134 -0.65 -12.89 -9.64
CA MET A 134 0.17 -11.66 -9.57
C MET A 134 0.32 -11.16 -8.13
N ILE A 135 -0.75 -11.18 -7.34
CA ILE A 135 -0.73 -10.75 -5.93
C ILE A 135 0.06 -11.75 -5.06
N GLU A 136 -0.08 -13.06 -5.30
CA GLU A 136 0.73 -14.09 -4.65
C GLU A 136 2.23 -13.90 -4.94
N ASP A 137 2.59 -13.60 -6.19
CA ASP A 137 3.96 -13.33 -6.58
C ASP A 137 4.53 -12.10 -5.88
N ASP A 138 3.78 -10.99 -5.82
CA ASP A 138 4.20 -9.79 -5.08
C ASP A 138 4.43 -10.09 -3.58
N CYS A 139 3.53 -10.87 -2.95
CA CYS A 139 3.70 -11.30 -1.56
C CYS A 139 4.92 -12.23 -1.38
N ARG A 140 5.16 -13.13 -2.33
CA ARG A 140 6.33 -14.03 -2.33
C ARG A 140 7.63 -13.24 -2.47
N LEU A 141 7.68 -12.25 -3.35
CA LEU A 141 8.83 -11.37 -3.52
C LEU A 141 9.10 -10.53 -2.27
N ALA A 142 8.04 -10.01 -1.62
CA ALA A 142 8.17 -9.29 -0.36
C ALA A 142 8.74 -10.18 0.75
N ARG A 143 8.30 -11.43 0.84
CA ARG A 143 8.85 -12.40 1.78
C ARG A 143 10.34 -12.67 1.51
N ALA A 144 10.71 -12.89 0.25
CA ALA A 144 12.11 -13.10 -0.13
C ALA A 144 12.98 -11.89 0.25
N LEU A 145 12.50 -10.67 0.02
CA LEU A 145 13.18 -9.46 0.47
C LEU A 145 13.33 -9.41 2.00
N ALA A 146 12.27 -9.70 2.74
CA ALA A 146 12.30 -9.72 4.20
C ALA A 146 13.32 -10.74 4.73
N ASP A 147 13.36 -11.94 4.17
CA ASP A 147 14.30 -12.99 4.54
C ASP A 147 15.76 -12.57 4.26
N ARG A 148 16.02 -11.93 3.12
CA ARG A 148 17.35 -11.40 2.78
C ARG A 148 17.78 -10.28 3.73
N ILE A 149 16.86 -9.37 4.07
CA ILE A 149 17.14 -8.29 5.04
C ILE A 149 17.41 -8.87 6.42
N ALA A 150 16.62 -9.83 6.88
CA ALA A 150 16.80 -10.45 8.20
C ALA A 150 18.13 -11.19 8.32
N ALA A 151 18.61 -11.79 7.22
CA ALA A 151 19.92 -12.47 7.16
C ALA A 151 21.11 -11.50 7.00
N HIS A 152 20.88 -10.23 6.66
CA HIS A 152 21.94 -9.27 6.38
C HIS A 152 22.47 -8.61 7.66
N GLY A 153 23.78 -8.71 7.91
CA GLY A 153 24.41 -8.25 9.16
C GLY A 153 24.28 -6.74 9.46
N GLU A 154 24.08 -5.89 8.44
CA GLU A 154 24.01 -4.43 8.59
C GLU A 154 22.58 -3.87 8.39
N LEU A 155 21.58 -4.72 8.15
CA LEU A 155 20.19 -4.29 8.01
C LEU A 155 19.35 -4.79 9.19
N GLU A 156 18.30 -4.07 9.55
CA GLU A 156 17.32 -4.43 10.58
C GLU A 156 15.96 -4.51 9.91
N LEU A 157 15.36 -5.69 9.87
CA LEU A 157 13.98 -5.88 9.48
C LEU A 157 13.08 -5.35 10.60
N LEU A 158 12.13 -4.48 10.25
CA LEU A 158 11.15 -3.93 11.22
C LEU A 158 9.81 -4.64 11.07
N THR A 159 9.22 -4.64 9.89
CA THR A 159 7.95 -5.36 9.64
C THR A 159 7.91 -5.96 8.24
N HIS A 160 7.11 -7.03 8.11
CA HIS A 160 6.70 -7.60 6.83
C HIS A 160 5.23 -7.99 6.90
N SER A 161 4.42 -7.47 5.98
CA SER A 161 3.01 -7.85 5.84
C SER A 161 2.52 -7.61 4.42
N LEU A 162 1.81 -8.58 3.85
CA LEU A 162 1.39 -8.58 2.45
C LEU A 162 2.59 -8.37 1.52
N SER A 163 2.56 -7.34 0.67
CA SER A 163 3.66 -7.00 -0.22
C SER A 163 4.52 -5.82 0.28
N ILE A 164 4.43 -5.48 1.57
CA ILE A 164 5.20 -4.39 2.19
C ILE A 164 6.25 -4.95 3.15
N VAL A 165 7.48 -4.46 2.99
CA VAL A 165 8.61 -4.71 3.89
C VAL A 165 9.15 -3.38 4.38
N THR A 166 9.28 -3.22 5.70
CA THR A 166 9.94 -2.06 6.29
C THR A 166 11.21 -2.49 7.00
N PHE A 167 12.27 -1.75 6.79
CA PHE A 167 13.59 -2.06 7.30
C PHE A 167 14.45 -0.81 7.39
N ARG A 168 15.63 -0.91 8.01
CA ARG A 168 16.59 0.20 8.03
C ARG A 168 18.03 -0.31 7.93
N TYR A 169 18.91 0.49 7.41
CA TYR A 169 20.35 0.29 7.58
C TYR A 169 20.70 0.53 9.05
N ALA A 170 21.20 -0.49 9.70
CA ALA A 170 21.50 -0.49 11.13
C ALA A 170 22.70 -1.38 11.41
N PRO A 171 23.93 -0.88 11.24
CA PRO A 171 25.13 -1.66 11.53
C PRO A 171 25.18 -2.03 13.03
N PRO A 172 25.72 -3.22 13.40
CA PRO A 172 25.65 -3.76 14.76
C PRO A 172 26.07 -2.78 15.86
N ARG A 173 27.08 -1.95 15.59
CA ARG A 173 27.59 -0.94 16.56
C ARG A 173 26.57 0.14 16.96
N LEU A 174 25.50 0.36 16.18
CA LEU A 174 24.42 1.30 16.44
C LEU A 174 23.12 0.61 16.91
N ARG A 175 23.09 -0.71 17.02
CA ARG A 175 21.92 -1.45 17.52
C ARG A 175 21.97 -1.62 19.04
N THR A 176 22.13 -0.54 19.77
CA THR A 176 22.32 -0.58 21.22
C THR A 176 21.03 -0.43 22.01
N GLY A 177 19.95 0.00 21.35
CA GLY A 177 18.66 0.32 21.99
C GLY A 177 18.66 1.68 22.72
N ARG A 178 19.73 2.47 22.62
CA ARG A 178 19.78 3.82 23.18
C ARG A 178 19.10 4.81 22.23
N ALA A 179 18.37 5.77 22.77
CA ALA A 179 17.67 6.79 22.00
C ALA A 179 18.61 7.62 21.08
N GLU A 180 19.84 7.86 21.50
CA GLU A 180 20.86 8.58 20.72
C GLU A 180 21.29 7.82 19.46
N ASP A 181 21.41 6.49 19.57
CA ASP A 181 21.74 5.64 18.46
C ASP A 181 20.55 5.48 17.50
N ASP A 182 19.32 5.42 18.02
CA ASP A 182 18.11 5.41 17.18
C ASP A 182 17.97 6.74 16.41
N ALA A 183 18.19 7.88 17.03
CA ALA A 183 18.20 9.18 16.33
C ALA A 183 19.29 9.26 15.26
N THR A 184 20.45 8.67 15.51
CA THR A 184 21.55 8.56 14.53
C THR A 184 21.14 7.67 13.37
N LEU A 185 20.50 6.54 13.63
CA LEU A 185 20.00 5.62 12.61
C LEU A 185 18.91 6.27 11.77
N ASP A 186 17.99 7.04 12.37
CA ASP A 186 16.97 7.78 11.66
C ASP A 186 17.60 8.76 10.64
N ALA A 187 18.54 9.59 11.09
CA ALA A 187 19.23 10.53 10.21
C ALA A 187 20.02 9.84 9.07
N ILE A 188 20.62 8.68 9.35
CA ILE A 188 21.31 7.89 8.31
C ILE A 188 20.33 7.40 7.27
N ASN A 189 19.19 6.86 7.67
CA ASN A 189 18.22 6.27 6.76
C ASN A 189 17.41 7.33 5.99
N GLU A 190 17.18 8.51 6.57
CA GLU A 190 16.62 9.64 5.85
C GLU A 190 17.52 10.07 4.68
N ASP A 191 18.82 10.19 4.93
CA ASP A 191 19.79 10.54 3.90
C ASP A 191 19.96 9.42 2.85
N LEU A 192 20.01 8.15 3.28
CA LEU A 192 19.99 7.00 2.40
C LEU A 192 18.82 7.01 1.42
N LEU A 193 17.63 7.35 1.90
CA LEU A 193 16.45 7.44 1.04
C LEU A 193 16.61 8.51 -0.05
N GLN A 194 17.25 9.65 0.27
CA GLN A 194 17.52 10.69 -0.74
C GLN A 194 18.56 10.22 -1.76
N GLN A 195 19.60 9.50 -1.32
CA GLN A 195 20.60 8.94 -2.20
C GLN A 195 20.01 7.90 -3.15
N LEU A 196 19.14 7.01 -2.65
CA LEU A 196 18.42 6.02 -3.47
C LEU A 196 17.57 6.69 -4.55
N LYS A 197 16.82 7.75 -4.18
CA LYS A 197 16.00 8.51 -5.12
C LYS A 197 16.83 9.22 -6.19
N ALA A 198 17.99 9.74 -5.82
CA ALA A 198 18.89 10.43 -6.75
C ALA A 198 19.66 9.45 -7.65
N GLY A 199 20.01 8.27 -7.13
CA GLY A 199 20.82 7.27 -7.83
C GLY A 199 20.05 6.43 -8.85
N GLY A 200 18.74 6.25 -8.66
CA GLY A 200 17.88 5.50 -9.58
C GLY A 200 18.08 3.98 -9.58
N GLU A 201 18.90 3.43 -8.70
CA GLU A 201 19.16 1.99 -8.63
C GLU A 201 18.01 1.21 -7.98
N ALA A 202 17.29 1.83 -7.02
CA ALA A 202 16.12 1.28 -6.38
C ALA A 202 15.17 2.41 -5.95
N PHE A 203 13.87 2.17 -6.05
CA PHE A 203 12.86 3.10 -5.55
C PHE A 203 12.25 2.56 -4.26
N LEU A 204 12.53 3.23 -3.16
CA LEU A 204 11.93 2.99 -1.86
C LEU A 204 11.19 4.23 -1.38
N SER A 205 10.25 4.06 -0.48
CA SER A 205 9.60 5.13 0.26
C SER A 205 10.00 5.09 1.74
N ASN A 206 9.46 5.99 2.54
CA ASN A 206 9.64 5.96 3.99
C ASN A 206 8.39 5.46 4.71
N ALA A 207 8.60 4.98 5.93
CA ALA A 207 7.58 4.77 6.94
C ALA A 207 8.14 5.14 8.31
N ARG A 208 7.27 5.17 9.34
CA ARG A 208 7.69 5.14 10.73
C ARG A 208 7.10 3.92 11.40
N VAL A 209 7.94 3.17 12.10
CA VAL A 209 7.58 1.96 12.82
C VAL A 209 8.07 2.11 14.26
N ASP A 210 7.16 2.13 15.22
CA ASP A 210 7.48 2.36 16.63
C ASP A 210 8.39 3.57 16.86
N GLY A 211 8.09 4.67 16.18
CA GLY A 211 8.86 5.91 16.22
C GLY A 211 10.13 5.93 15.36
N LYS A 212 10.63 4.81 14.87
CA LYS A 212 11.85 4.65 14.08
C LYS A 212 11.59 4.98 12.61
N PHE A 213 12.51 5.72 11.98
CA PHE A 213 12.48 5.91 10.53
C PHE A 213 12.84 4.61 9.81
N ALA A 214 12.03 4.23 8.83
CA ALA A 214 12.20 3.02 8.04
C ALA A 214 12.23 3.32 6.54
N LEU A 215 13.05 2.60 5.81
CA LEU A 215 12.92 2.39 4.38
C LEU A 215 11.76 1.41 4.16
N ARG A 216 10.90 1.72 3.19
CA ARG A 216 9.71 0.94 2.89
C ARG A 216 9.72 0.49 1.43
N ALA A 217 9.78 -0.79 1.21
CA ALA A 217 9.49 -1.43 -0.07
C ALA A 217 8.01 -1.81 -0.12
N CYS A 218 7.33 -1.47 -1.21
CA CYS A 218 5.96 -1.87 -1.48
C CYS A 218 5.91 -2.46 -2.88
N ILE A 219 5.80 -3.78 -2.96
CA ILE A 219 5.85 -4.51 -4.23
C ILE A 219 4.42 -4.65 -4.74
N VAL A 220 4.09 -3.83 -5.74
CA VAL A 220 2.77 -3.77 -6.39
C VAL A 220 2.94 -3.60 -7.90
N ASN A 221 3.93 -4.27 -8.47
CA ASN A 221 4.21 -4.23 -9.89
C ASN A 221 4.49 -5.64 -10.40
N PHE A 222 3.61 -6.17 -11.20
CA PHE A 222 3.68 -7.52 -11.79
C PHE A 222 4.92 -7.78 -12.68
N ARG A 223 5.77 -6.76 -12.89
CA ARG A 223 7.04 -6.88 -13.61
C ARG A 223 8.24 -7.01 -12.67
N THR A 224 8.03 -6.87 -11.36
CA THR A 224 9.12 -7.05 -10.40
C THR A 224 9.57 -8.49 -10.40
N GLU A 225 10.86 -8.72 -10.51
CA GLU A 225 11.49 -10.04 -10.52
C GLU A 225 12.25 -10.31 -9.22
N LEU A 226 12.60 -11.57 -8.98
CA LEU A 226 13.34 -11.96 -7.79
C LEU A 226 14.70 -11.24 -7.71
N ALA A 227 15.39 -11.08 -8.84
CA ALA A 227 16.67 -10.39 -8.91
C ALA A 227 16.59 -8.92 -8.45
N ASP A 228 15.47 -8.24 -8.75
CA ASP A 228 15.26 -6.86 -8.31
C ASP A 228 15.24 -6.75 -6.79
N VAL A 229 14.48 -7.63 -6.13
CA VAL A 229 14.33 -7.59 -4.67
C VAL A 229 15.58 -8.11 -3.95
N GLU A 230 16.30 -9.06 -4.54
CA GLU A 230 17.57 -9.58 -3.99
C GLU A 230 18.70 -8.55 -4.06
N ALA A 231 18.67 -7.61 -5.00
CA ALA A 231 19.67 -6.54 -5.10
C ALA A 231 19.50 -5.45 -4.03
N VAL A 232 18.28 -5.22 -3.52
CA VAL A 232 17.97 -4.12 -2.59
C VAL A 232 18.84 -4.12 -1.33
N PRO A 233 19.05 -5.24 -0.60
CA PRO A 233 19.87 -5.27 0.61
C PRO A 233 21.29 -4.78 0.39
N GLU A 234 21.95 -5.24 -0.67
CA GLU A 234 23.33 -4.84 -0.98
C GLU A 234 23.44 -3.40 -1.45
N ILE A 235 22.47 -2.90 -2.24
CA ILE A 235 22.40 -1.48 -2.64
C ILE A 235 22.32 -0.60 -1.40
N VAL A 236 21.41 -0.90 -0.46
CA VAL A 236 21.22 -0.11 0.76
C VAL A 236 22.45 -0.18 1.66
N ALA A 237 23.03 -1.38 1.86
CA ALA A 237 24.22 -1.56 2.70
C ALA A 237 25.43 -0.83 2.11
N ARG A 238 25.67 -0.90 0.80
CA ARG A 238 26.74 -0.20 0.11
C ARG A 238 26.64 1.31 0.30
N LEU A 239 25.47 1.89 0.07
CA LEU A 239 25.25 3.33 0.26
C LEU A 239 25.42 3.73 1.73
N GLY A 240 24.97 2.91 2.68
CA GLY A 240 25.16 3.13 4.11
C GLY A 240 26.63 3.15 4.55
N ARG A 241 27.48 2.32 3.92
CA ARG A 241 28.93 2.28 4.18
C ARG A 241 29.68 3.49 3.64
N VAL A 242 29.31 4.02 2.47
CA VAL A 242 29.99 5.16 1.81
C VAL A 242 29.92 6.43 2.67
N ARG A 243 28.80 6.70 3.34
CA ARG A 243 28.66 7.83 4.27
C ARG A 243 29.66 7.81 5.42
N LYS A 244 30.11 6.63 5.84
CA LYS A 244 31.11 6.45 6.90
C LYS A 244 32.48 7.02 6.52
N GLY A 245 32.87 6.92 5.25
CA GLY A 245 34.11 7.48 4.72
C GLY A 245 34.14 9.01 4.69
N ALA A 246 33.01 9.63 4.31
CA ALA A 246 32.90 11.09 4.21
C ALA A 246 32.95 11.79 5.58
N ASN A 247 32.30 11.24 6.61
CA ASN A 247 32.33 11.80 7.97
C ASN A 247 33.67 11.56 8.69
N ALA A 248 34.38 10.48 8.38
CA ALA A 248 35.73 10.23 8.91
C ALA A 248 36.78 11.19 8.30
N ALA A 249 36.61 11.55 7.03
CA ALA A 249 37.49 12.51 6.36
C ALA A 249 37.30 13.96 6.85
N ASN A 250 36.04 14.35 7.18
CA ASN A 250 35.73 15.70 7.67
C ASN A 250 36.04 15.87 9.17
N GLY A 251 36.23 14.81 9.93
CA GLY A 251 36.59 14.85 11.37
C GLY A 251 38.09 15.08 11.64
N VAL A 252 38.94 14.97 10.62
CA VAL A 252 40.43 15.14 10.76
C VAL A 252 40.91 16.57 10.45
N SER A 253 40.04 17.45 9.97
CA SER A 253 40.44 18.82 9.58
C SER A 253 40.09 19.94 10.58
N ARG A 254 39.86 19.59 11.86
CA ARG A 254 39.72 20.58 12.94
C ARG A 254 40.59 20.18 14.13
N LYS A 255 41.87 20.39 14.03
CA LYS A 255 42.79 20.60 15.16
C LYS A 255 43.70 21.76 14.80
#